data_5d5446db72181222ead0bd98ab215ef3
#
_entry.id   5d5446db72181222ead0bd98ab215ef3
#
_cell.length_a   1.000
_cell.length_b   1.000
_cell.length_c   1.000
_cell.angle_alpha   90.00
_cell.angle_beta   90.00
_cell.angle_gamma   90.00
#
_symmetry.space_group_name_H-M   'P 1'
#
loop_
_entity.id
_entity.type
_entity.pdbx_description
1 polymer ?
#
loop_
_entity_poly.entity_id
_entity_poly.type
_entity_poly.pdbx_seq_one_letter_code
_entity_poly.pdbx_strand_id
1 'polypeptide(L)'
;TEGLVLRQTKYDEWDKILTIFTRNNGKVQAIAKGARRPKGSLVAGTQVFSYSDLLLYKGRNLYQVNQADIIESFFSLRAYATHIIELIDAGSVEEVPNTKLFDLSIKALKVLSKLNKDYKKLLVAFELKYISFIGYRPHIRSCVVCNNELHNKIRFSIEHGGAICENC
;
A
#
# COMPACT_ATOMS: atom_id res chain seq x y z
N THR A 1 -9.34 -8.23 11.27
CA THR A 1 -8.26 -8.19 10.25
C THR A 1 -7.48 -6.90 10.33
N GLU A 2 -6.18 -6.98 10.14
CA GLU A 2 -5.35 -5.78 10.02
C GLU A 2 -5.66 -5.05 8.70
N GLY A 3 -5.69 -3.72 8.73
CA GLY A 3 -5.95 -2.88 7.57
C GLY A 3 -5.27 -1.52 7.60
N LEU A 4 -4.89 -1.04 6.43
CA LEU A 4 -4.35 0.30 6.20
C LEU A 4 -5.40 1.14 5.47
N VAL A 5 -5.80 2.27 6.05
CA VAL A 5 -6.77 3.17 5.42
C VAL A 5 -6.07 3.98 4.32
N LEU A 6 -6.47 3.73 3.07
CA LEU A 6 -5.90 4.37 1.89
C LEU A 6 -6.61 5.69 1.56
N ARG A 7 -7.96 5.67 1.61
CA ARG A 7 -8.80 6.84 1.32
C ARG A 7 -9.98 6.91 2.28
N GLN A 8 -10.50 8.13 2.42
CA GLN A 8 -11.76 8.38 3.10
C GLN A 8 -12.58 9.41 2.32
N THR A 9 -13.89 9.20 2.25
CA THR A 9 -14.85 10.14 1.65
C THR A 9 -15.97 10.39 2.63
N LYS A 10 -16.39 11.65 2.78
CA LYS A 10 -17.59 12.00 3.55
C LYS A 10 -18.80 11.37 2.88
N TYR A 11 -19.62 10.66 3.64
CA TYR A 11 -20.82 9.99 3.11
C TYR A 11 -22.09 10.64 3.64
N ASP A 12 -22.19 10.84 4.93
CA ASP A 12 -23.32 11.48 5.60
C ASP A 12 -22.82 12.46 6.65
N GLU A 13 -23.69 13.05 7.45
CA GLU A 13 -23.30 14.02 8.48
C GLU A 13 -22.17 13.49 9.37
N TRP A 14 -22.28 12.23 9.79
CA TRP A 14 -21.35 11.59 10.74
C TRP A 14 -20.59 10.39 10.19
N ASP A 15 -20.87 9.98 8.96
CA ASP A 15 -20.35 8.75 8.38
C ASP A 15 -19.26 9.00 7.35
N LYS A 16 -18.43 7.98 7.11
CA LYS A 16 -17.41 7.95 6.06
C LYS A 16 -17.52 6.68 5.25
N ILE A 17 -17.18 6.76 3.96
CA ILE A 17 -16.77 5.60 3.17
C ILE A 17 -15.24 5.57 3.14
N LEU A 18 -14.69 4.41 3.39
CA LEU A 18 -13.25 4.15 3.44
C LEU A 18 -12.86 3.19 2.33
N THR A 19 -11.71 3.42 1.71
CA THR A 19 -10.97 2.42 0.96
C THR A 19 -9.87 1.90 1.87
N ILE A 20 -9.90 0.61 2.18
CA ILE A 20 -8.99 -0.03 3.13
C ILE A 20 -8.26 -1.17 2.42
N PHE A 21 -6.94 -1.20 2.49
CA PHE A 21 -6.15 -2.35 2.10
C PHE A 21 -5.98 -3.25 3.32
N THR A 22 -6.59 -4.43 3.27
CA THR A 22 -6.61 -5.39 4.38
C THR A 22 -5.70 -6.58 4.10
N ARG A 23 -5.19 -7.18 5.17
CA ARG A 23 -4.33 -8.38 5.08
C ARG A 23 -5.05 -9.57 4.46
N ASN A 24 -6.30 -9.81 4.89
CA ASN A 24 -7.00 -11.06 4.59
C ASN A 24 -8.06 -10.94 3.49
N ASN A 25 -8.53 -9.73 3.18
CA ASN A 25 -9.62 -9.50 2.23
C ASN A 25 -9.21 -8.63 1.04
N GLY A 26 -7.90 -8.28 0.91
CA GLY A 26 -7.43 -7.37 -0.13
C GLY A 26 -7.93 -5.93 0.06
N LYS A 27 -8.13 -5.21 -1.03
CA LYS A 27 -8.71 -3.88 -1.00
C LYS A 27 -10.22 -3.98 -0.86
N VAL A 28 -10.78 -3.30 0.14
CA VAL A 28 -12.23 -3.29 0.40
C VAL A 28 -12.76 -1.87 0.55
N GLN A 29 -14.03 -1.70 0.18
CA GLN A 29 -14.80 -0.51 0.46
C GLN A 29 -15.64 -0.73 1.73
N ALA A 30 -15.57 0.18 2.70
CA ALA A 30 -16.26 0.03 3.96
C ALA A 30 -16.92 1.33 4.42
N ILE A 31 -18.14 1.23 4.97
CA ILE A 31 -18.80 2.33 5.66
C ILE A 31 -18.39 2.31 7.14
N ALA A 32 -17.95 3.46 7.65
CA ALA A 32 -17.66 3.68 9.08
C ALA A 32 -18.69 4.66 9.64
N LYS A 33 -19.73 4.11 10.29
CA LYS A 33 -20.81 4.90 10.87
C LYS A 33 -20.35 5.65 12.11
N GLY A 34 -20.70 6.93 12.20
CA GLY A 34 -20.31 7.80 13.29
C GLY A 34 -18.81 8.12 13.36
N ALA A 35 -18.02 7.76 12.36
CA ALA A 35 -16.55 7.97 12.33
C ALA A 35 -16.16 9.46 12.24
N ARG A 36 -17.11 10.39 12.14
CA ARG A 36 -16.91 11.83 12.17
C ARG A 36 -17.49 12.49 13.45
N ARG A 37 -18.13 11.71 14.31
CA ARG A 37 -18.64 12.23 15.58
C ARG A 37 -17.49 12.60 16.49
N PRO A 38 -17.50 13.80 17.12
CA PRO A 38 -16.52 14.14 18.15
C PRO A 38 -16.47 13.03 19.23
N LYS A 39 -15.26 12.58 19.57
CA LYS A 39 -15.05 11.50 20.56
C LYS A 39 -15.61 10.12 20.15
N GLY A 40 -15.97 9.91 18.89
CA GLY A 40 -16.39 8.59 18.41
C GLY A 40 -15.24 7.57 18.42
N SER A 41 -15.54 6.32 18.80
CA SER A 41 -14.53 5.23 18.88
C SER A 41 -13.84 4.92 17.56
N LEU A 42 -14.51 5.18 16.44
CA LEU A 42 -13.97 4.91 15.10
C LEU A 42 -13.11 6.06 14.53
N VAL A 43 -13.07 7.24 15.18
CA VAL A 43 -12.43 8.44 14.63
C VAL A 43 -10.94 8.21 14.36
N ALA A 44 -10.20 7.67 15.32
CA ALA A 44 -8.75 7.52 15.22
C ALA A 44 -8.36 6.42 14.22
N GLY A 45 -8.93 5.22 14.36
CA GLY A 45 -8.58 4.06 13.54
C GLY A 45 -9.07 4.12 12.09
N THR A 46 -9.89 5.12 11.72
CA THR A 46 -10.44 5.31 10.38
C THR A 46 -9.90 6.53 9.64
N GLN A 47 -8.83 7.16 10.13
CA GLN A 47 -8.14 8.22 9.41
C GLN A 47 -7.28 7.64 8.28
N VAL A 48 -7.11 8.39 7.20
CA VAL A 48 -6.11 8.03 6.17
C VAL A 48 -4.73 7.93 6.83
N PHE A 49 -3.93 6.96 6.42
CA PHE A 49 -2.64 6.57 7.01
C PHE A 49 -2.73 5.85 8.36
N SER A 50 -3.92 5.51 8.86
CA SER A 50 -4.04 4.66 10.04
C SER A 50 -3.91 3.19 9.65
N TYR A 51 -3.03 2.49 10.35
CA TYR A 51 -2.91 1.05 10.37
C TYR A 51 -3.61 0.55 11.63
N SER A 52 -4.65 -0.24 11.46
CA SER A 52 -5.56 -0.61 12.55
C SER A 52 -5.94 -2.09 12.49
N ASP A 53 -6.25 -2.68 13.63
CA ASP A 53 -7.01 -3.92 13.68
C ASP A 53 -8.50 -3.60 13.56
N LEU A 54 -9.14 -4.22 12.57
CA LEU A 54 -10.48 -3.89 12.12
C LEU A 54 -11.42 -5.08 12.30
N LEU A 55 -12.57 -4.83 12.90
CA LEU A 55 -13.72 -5.73 12.86
C LEU A 55 -14.65 -5.28 11.73
N LEU A 56 -14.59 -6.02 10.61
CA LEU A 56 -15.36 -5.74 9.40
C LEU A 56 -16.50 -6.74 9.27
N TYR A 57 -17.67 -6.23 8.92
CA TYR A 57 -18.87 -7.03 8.62
C TYR A 57 -19.22 -6.87 7.14
N LYS A 58 -19.35 -7.98 6.41
CA LYS A 58 -19.65 -7.93 4.97
C LYS A 58 -21.12 -7.61 4.77
N GLY A 59 -21.44 -6.45 4.21
CA GLY A 59 -22.77 -6.07 3.75
C GLY A 59 -23.02 -6.53 2.29
N ARG A 60 -24.11 -6.03 1.68
CA ARG A 60 -24.42 -6.36 0.28
C ARG A 60 -23.42 -5.76 -0.70
N ASN A 61 -23.09 -4.49 -0.56
CA ASN A 61 -22.21 -3.76 -1.49
C ASN A 61 -20.95 -3.22 -0.82
N LEU A 62 -20.99 -2.96 0.47
CA LEU A 62 -19.90 -2.40 1.25
C LEU A 62 -19.71 -3.21 2.53
N TYR A 63 -18.49 -3.28 3.01
CA TYR A 63 -18.23 -3.71 4.37
C TYR A 63 -18.71 -2.63 5.35
N GLN A 64 -18.99 -3.02 6.59
CA GLN A 64 -19.22 -2.09 7.70
C GLN A 64 -18.09 -2.24 8.70
N VAL A 65 -17.50 -1.11 9.11
CA VAL A 65 -16.52 -1.07 10.20
C VAL A 65 -17.27 -1.01 11.52
N ASN A 66 -17.15 -2.07 12.33
CA ASN A 66 -17.75 -2.12 13.65
C ASN A 66 -16.76 -1.68 14.74
N GLN A 67 -15.46 -1.98 14.54
CA GLN A 67 -14.38 -1.64 15.46
C GLN A 67 -13.12 -1.31 14.66
N ALA A 68 -12.32 -0.36 15.14
CA ALA A 68 -11.08 0.06 14.54
C ALA A 68 -10.07 0.48 15.63
N ASP A 69 -9.29 -0.50 16.07
CA ASP A 69 -8.26 -0.30 17.08
C ASP A 69 -6.95 0.08 16.40
N ILE A 70 -6.51 1.31 16.61
CA ILE A 70 -5.32 1.82 15.98
C ILE A 70 -4.07 1.09 16.49
N ILE A 71 -3.27 0.55 15.57
CA ILE A 71 -1.97 -0.05 15.85
C ILE A 71 -0.88 1.01 15.68
N GLU A 72 -0.93 1.75 14.56
CA GLU A 72 0.04 2.80 14.25
C GLU A 72 -0.58 3.84 13.31
N SER A 73 -0.15 5.11 13.44
CA SER A 73 -0.55 6.18 12.51
C SER A 73 0.66 6.74 11.78
N PHE A 74 0.61 6.73 10.45
CA PHE A 74 1.65 7.28 9.58
C PHE A 74 1.33 8.70 9.08
N PHE A 75 0.37 9.37 9.69
CA PHE A 75 -0.10 10.70 9.26
C PHE A 75 1.00 11.78 9.25
N SER A 76 1.94 11.73 10.18
CA SER A 76 3.10 12.64 10.23
C SER A 76 4.02 12.53 9.01
N LEU A 77 3.97 11.40 8.29
CA LEU A 77 4.81 11.06 7.14
C LEU A 77 4.10 11.30 5.81
N ARG A 78 2.96 11.96 5.81
CA ARG A 78 2.03 12.03 4.66
C ARG A 78 2.68 12.34 3.32
N ALA A 79 3.73 13.18 3.27
CA ALA A 79 4.38 13.55 2.00
C ALA A 79 4.95 12.32 1.25
N TYR A 80 5.62 11.42 1.96
CA TYR A 80 6.20 10.19 1.38
C TYR A 80 5.23 8.99 1.45
N ALA A 81 4.43 8.93 2.51
CA ALA A 81 3.42 7.90 2.69
C ALA A 81 2.31 7.98 1.64
N THR A 82 1.96 9.17 1.14
CA THR A 82 0.99 9.37 0.05
C THR A 82 1.41 8.58 -1.20
N HIS A 83 2.67 8.68 -1.61
CA HIS A 83 3.17 7.95 -2.79
C HIS A 83 3.03 6.42 -2.62
N ILE A 84 3.41 5.89 -1.45
CA ILE A 84 3.24 4.46 -1.14
C ILE A 84 1.76 4.06 -1.19
N ILE A 85 0.88 4.86 -0.57
CA ILE A 85 -0.57 4.57 -0.53
C ILE A 85 -1.19 4.63 -1.93
N GLU A 86 -0.82 5.58 -2.77
CA GLU A 86 -1.30 5.69 -4.15
C GLU A 86 -0.90 4.47 -4.98
N LEU A 87 0.34 3.99 -4.84
CA LEU A 87 0.79 2.76 -5.50
C LEU A 87 0.01 1.54 -5.02
N ILE A 88 -0.21 1.41 -3.70
CA ILE A 88 -1.01 0.30 -3.14
C ILE A 88 -2.44 0.35 -3.70
N ASP A 89 -3.06 1.51 -3.71
CA ASP A 89 -4.43 1.68 -4.20
C ASP A 89 -4.55 1.34 -5.69
N ALA A 90 -3.56 1.76 -6.50
CA ALA A 90 -3.53 1.46 -7.93
C ALA A 90 -3.29 -0.03 -8.24
N GLY A 91 -2.43 -0.70 -7.47
CA GLY A 91 -2.02 -2.09 -7.77
C GLY A 91 -2.73 -3.17 -6.97
N SER A 92 -3.58 -2.81 -6.00
CA SER A 92 -4.38 -3.80 -5.26
C SER A 92 -5.74 -4.01 -5.93
N VAL A 93 -6.13 -5.27 -6.06
CA VAL A 93 -7.42 -5.67 -6.62
C VAL A 93 -8.46 -5.76 -5.50
N GLU A 94 -9.70 -5.37 -5.79
CA GLU A 94 -10.80 -5.44 -4.83
C GLU A 94 -11.11 -6.88 -4.44
N GLU A 95 -11.26 -7.11 -3.15
CA GLU A 95 -11.55 -8.42 -2.53
C GLU A 95 -10.55 -9.54 -2.90
N VAL A 96 -9.34 -9.21 -3.39
CA VAL A 96 -8.29 -10.17 -3.68
C VAL A 96 -7.12 -9.96 -2.71
N PRO A 97 -6.89 -10.88 -1.76
CA PRO A 97 -5.80 -10.77 -0.81
C PRO A 97 -4.42 -10.79 -1.47
N ASN A 98 -3.53 -9.88 -1.05
CA ASN A 98 -2.12 -9.91 -1.39
C ASN A 98 -1.30 -9.62 -0.12
N THR A 99 -1.10 -10.67 0.68
CA THR A 99 -0.41 -10.57 1.97
C THR A 99 1.03 -10.11 1.82
N LYS A 100 1.73 -10.50 0.74
CA LYS A 100 3.11 -10.05 0.47
C LYS A 100 3.17 -8.55 0.22
N LEU A 101 2.23 -8.01 -0.56
CA LEU A 101 2.13 -6.57 -0.79
C LEU A 101 1.73 -5.84 0.50
N PHE A 102 0.80 -6.40 1.28
CA PHE A 102 0.40 -5.84 2.56
C PHE A 102 1.60 -5.72 3.52
N ASP A 103 2.34 -6.81 3.72
CA ASP A 103 3.51 -6.82 4.61
C ASP A 103 4.61 -5.88 4.13
N LEU A 104 4.86 -5.82 2.81
CA LEU A 104 5.79 -4.86 2.22
C LEU A 104 5.38 -3.41 2.53
N SER A 105 4.08 -3.10 2.39
CA SER A 105 3.52 -1.75 2.59
C SER A 105 3.68 -1.30 4.04
N ILE A 106 3.26 -2.13 4.98
CA ILE A 106 3.38 -1.83 6.42
C ILE A 106 4.86 -1.70 6.82
N LYS A 107 5.73 -2.60 6.32
CA LYS A 107 7.18 -2.53 6.58
C LYS A 107 7.79 -1.25 6.03
N ALA A 108 7.45 -0.86 4.81
CA ALA A 108 7.96 0.38 4.20
C ALA A 108 7.54 1.61 5.00
N LEU A 109 6.27 1.71 5.41
CA LEU A 109 5.78 2.81 6.24
C LEU A 109 6.45 2.85 7.62
N LYS A 110 6.65 1.69 8.27
CA LYS A 110 7.37 1.58 9.56
C LYS A 110 8.86 1.94 9.43
N VAL A 111 9.51 1.61 8.32
CA VAL A 111 10.90 2.04 8.07
C VAL A 111 10.93 3.54 7.80
N LEU A 112 10.00 4.05 6.98
CA LEU A 112 9.87 5.47 6.68
C LEU A 112 9.72 6.31 7.96
N SER A 113 8.97 5.82 8.96
CA SER A 113 8.75 6.52 10.24
C SER A 113 10.02 6.69 11.10
N LYS A 114 11.02 5.86 10.85
CA LYS A 114 12.30 5.85 11.57
C LYS A 114 13.45 6.52 10.83
N LEU A 115 13.24 6.84 9.54
CA LEU A 115 14.27 7.47 8.71
C LEU A 115 14.32 8.98 8.93
N ASN A 116 15.55 9.51 8.98
CA ASN A 116 15.84 10.93 8.99
C ASN A 116 16.40 11.44 7.65
N LYS A 117 16.80 10.52 6.76
CA LYS A 117 17.38 10.78 5.43
C LYS A 117 17.17 9.57 4.51
N ASP A 118 17.59 9.69 3.26
CA ASP A 118 17.56 8.60 2.27
C ASP A 118 16.14 8.08 1.90
N TYR A 119 15.11 8.89 2.09
CA TYR A 119 13.73 8.54 1.75
C TYR A 119 13.57 8.04 0.31
N LYS A 120 14.31 8.66 -0.65
CA LYS A 120 14.26 8.25 -2.07
C LYS A 120 14.73 6.81 -2.28
N LYS A 121 15.78 6.38 -1.56
CA LYS A 121 16.29 4.99 -1.65
C LYS A 121 15.24 3.99 -1.15
N LEU A 122 14.53 4.33 -0.07
CA LEU A 122 13.43 3.50 0.43
C LEU A 122 12.31 3.39 -0.60
N LEU A 123 11.89 4.52 -1.21
CA LEU A 123 10.83 4.52 -2.21
C LEU A 123 11.20 3.67 -3.44
N VAL A 124 12.39 3.83 -4.00
CA VAL A 124 12.87 3.00 -5.13
C VAL A 124 12.90 1.51 -4.75
N ALA A 125 13.38 1.17 -3.54
CA ALA A 125 13.39 -0.22 -3.08
C ALA A 125 11.96 -0.77 -2.88
N PHE A 126 11.03 0.06 -2.42
CA PHE A 126 9.61 -0.28 -2.32
C PHE A 126 9.01 -0.52 -3.72
N GLU A 127 9.19 0.42 -4.66
CA GLU A 127 8.67 0.34 -6.03
C GLU A 127 9.13 -0.92 -6.76
N LEU A 128 10.41 -1.26 -6.70
CA LEU A 128 10.95 -2.48 -7.31
C LEU A 128 10.33 -3.77 -6.75
N LYS A 129 10.07 -3.81 -5.44
CA LYS A 129 9.38 -4.94 -4.83
C LYS A 129 7.88 -4.93 -5.13
N TYR A 130 7.27 -3.76 -5.12
CA TYR A 130 5.86 -3.55 -5.42
C TYR A 130 5.52 -4.08 -6.82
N ILE A 131 6.25 -3.67 -7.87
CA ILE A 131 6.01 -4.15 -9.23
C ILE A 131 6.18 -5.67 -9.34
N SER A 132 7.08 -6.26 -8.54
CA SER A 132 7.25 -7.72 -8.49
C SER A 132 6.05 -8.44 -7.84
N PHE A 133 5.39 -7.81 -6.86
CA PHE A 133 4.26 -8.41 -6.14
C PHE A 133 2.91 -8.19 -6.83
N ILE A 134 2.82 -7.23 -7.73
CA ILE A 134 1.64 -7.04 -8.60
C ILE A 134 1.78 -7.79 -9.94
N GLY A 135 2.83 -8.60 -10.14
CA GLY A 135 2.99 -9.49 -11.28
C GLY A 135 3.96 -9.01 -12.37
N TYR A 136 4.55 -7.82 -12.24
CA TYR A 136 5.49 -7.26 -13.23
C TYR A 136 6.95 -7.35 -12.77
N ARG A 137 7.39 -8.55 -12.40
CA ARG A 137 8.75 -8.75 -11.91
C ARG A 137 9.80 -8.45 -12.98
N PRO A 138 10.68 -7.42 -12.81
CA PRO A 138 11.69 -7.11 -13.77
C PRO A 138 12.77 -8.22 -13.82
N HIS A 139 13.25 -8.52 -15.02
CA HIS A 139 14.37 -9.44 -15.20
C HIS A 139 15.69 -8.71 -15.02
N ILE A 140 16.41 -8.99 -13.93
CA ILE A 140 17.65 -8.27 -13.56
C ILE A 140 18.84 -9.21 -13.29
N ARG A 141 18.71 -10.50 -13.59
CA ARG A 141 19.78 -11.49 -13.35
C ARG A 141 20.73 -11.64 -14.53
N SER A 142 20.23 -11.49 -15.73
CA SER A 142 20.98 -11.53 -16.98
C SER A 142 20.45 -10.48 -17.94
N CYS A 143 21.14 -10.23 -19.05
CA CYS A 143 20.66 -9.34 -20.11
C CYS A 143 19.39 -9.91 -20.73
N VAL A 144 18.30 -9.12 -20.75
CA VAL A 144 17.01 -9.59 -21.30
C VAL A 144 17.03 -9.77 -22.83
N VAL A 145 18.03 -9.23 -23.53
CA VAL A 145 18.16 -9.33 -24.99
C VAL A 145 19.05 -10.50 -25.40
N CYS A 146 20.25 -10.63 -24.84
CA CYS A 146 21.21 -11.67 -25.24
C CYS A 146 21.41 -12.79 -24.20
N ASN A 147 20.75 -12.69 -23.06
CA ASN A 147 20.80 -13.61 -21.91
C ASN A 147 22.19 -13.79 -21.26
N ASN A 148 23.18 -12.98 -21.67
CA ASN A 148 24.51 -13.00 -21.06
C ASN A 148 24.47 -12.42 -19.63
N GLU A 149 25.47 -12.78 -18.81
CA GLU A 149 25.66 -12.22 -17.50
C GLU A 149 25.84 -10.69 -17.57
N LEU A 150 25.32 -10.02 -16.54
CA LEU A 150 25.42 -8.57 -16.44
C LEU A 150 26.72 -8.20 -15.74
N HIS A 151 27.58 -7.52 -16.47
CA HIS A 151 28.83 -6.95 -15.97
C HIS A 151 28.71 -5.42 -15.87
N ASN A 152 29.78 -4.70 -15.96
CA ASN A 152 29.84 -3.24 -15.85
C ASN A 152 28.84 -2.53 -16.82
N LYS A 153 28.37 -1.32 -16.43
CA LYS A 153 27.48 -0.46 -17.23
C LYS A 153 26.13 -1.10 -17.63
N ILE A 154 25.45 -1.62 -16.64
CA ILE A 154 24.09 -2.14 -16.80
C ILE A 154 23.11 -0.99 -17.01
N ARG A 155 22.20 -1.14 -17.97
CA ARG A 155 21.04 -0.25 -18.20
C ARG A 155 19.76 -1.00 -17.94
N PHE A 156 18.68 -0.27 -17.69
CA PHE A 156 17.34 -0.85 -17.59
C PHE A 156 16.52 -0.49 -18.81
N SER A 157 15.98 -1.49 -19.49
CA SER A 157 15.05 -1.31 -20.61
C SER A 157 13.62 -1.46 -20.11
N ILE A 158 12.83 -0.39 -20.24
CA ILE A 158 11.39 -0.41 -19.91
C ILE A 158 10.65 -1.29 -20.94
N GLU A 159 11.02 -1.19 -22.22
CA GLU A 159 10.43 -1.95 -23.32
C GLU A 159 10.59 -3.47 -23.13
N HIS A 160 11.77 -3.92 -22.71
CA HIS A 160 12.06 -5.33 -22.47
C HIS A 160 11.79 -5.78 -21.03
N GLY A 161 11.38 -4.86 -20.13
CA GLY A 161 11.05 -5.15 -18.74
C GLY A 161 12.22 -5.68 -17.91
N GLY A 162 13.47 -5.25 -18.21
CA GLY A 162 14.62 -5.75 -17.49
C GLY A 162 15.95 -5.10 -17.78
N ALA A 163 17.01 -5.68 -17.22
CA ALA A 163 18.37 -5.20 -17.37
C ALA A 163 18.96 -5.61 -18.72
N ILE A 164 19.71 -4.71 -19.35
CA ILE A 164 20.46 -4.94 -20.59
C ILE A 164 21.94 -4.67 -20.35
N CYS A 165 22.78 -5.45 -21.02
CA CYS A 165 24.24 -5.29 -20.97
C CYS A 165 24.69 -4.11 -21.84
N GLU A 166 25.98 -3.76 -21.76
CA GLU A 166 26.58 -2.65 -22.48
C GLU A 166 26.50 -2.80 -24.00
N ASN A 167 26.51 -4.04 -24.52
CA ASN A 167 26.51 -4.34 -25.94
C ASN A 167 25.10 -4.38 -26.57
N CYS A 168 24.04 -4.41 -25.76
CA CYS A 168 22.65 -4.38 -26.18
C CYS A 168 22.00 -3.03 -25.90
#